data_b006fbc7e99081a3456ae733ae912588
#
_entry.id   b006fbc7e99081a3456ae733ae912588
#
_cell.length_a   1.000
_cell.length_b   1.000
_cell.length_c   1.000
_cell.angle_alpha   90.00
_cell.angle_beta   90.00
_cell.angle_gamma   90.00
#
_symmetry.space_group_name_H-M   'P 1'
#
loop_
_entity.id
_entity.type
_entity.pdbx_description
1 polymer ?
#
loop_
_entity_poly.entity_id
_entity_poly.type
_entity_poly.pdbx_seq_one_letter_code
_entity_poly.pdbx_strand_id
1 'polypeptide(L)'
;MSGFRIGLLTVCAALFCAASCKTPANDAAPGPSASATPAVGSAPAPVVPQAKPWFVGGFAGNYEAKPATVEIKVGAVKEWAKDDGKLSSGPGKLSLQIDDLGQVDGTSEGALGAGHVTGKLEDDTLRVQLSPADDAGLHGVLVATRDGDGFKGSIEASSGDSLRVRTAAIELKKSPVGDHEARQAN
;
A
#
# COMPACT_ATOMS: atom_id res chain seq x y z
N MET A 1 -4.48 0.61 -49.82
CA MET A 1 -4.79 2.04 -50.06
C MET A 1 -5.51 2.56 -48.81
N SER A 2 -4.76 3.26 -48.02
CA SER A 2 -4.95 4.64 -47.64
C SER A 2 -5.87 4.90 -46.45
N GLY A 3 -5.31 5.55 -45.44
CA GLY A 3 -6.10 6.31 -44.47
C GLY A 3 -5.48 6.47 -43.09
N PHE A 4 -4.29 7.02 -43.02
CA PHE A 4 -3.65 7.50 -41.79
C PHE A 4 -4.35 8.81 -41.37
N ARG A 5 -5.02 8.85 -40.23
CA ARG A 5 -5.51 10.08 -39.62
C ARG A 5 -4.80 10.34 -38.30
N ILE A 6 -3.91 11.31 -38.37
CA ILE A 6 -3.23 11.96 -37.26
C ILE A 6 -4.26 12.86 -36.57
N GLY A 7 -4.55 12.61 -35.31
CA GLY A 7 -5.39 13.42 -34.43
C GLY A 7 -4.54 14.20 -33.44
N LEU A 8 -4.69 15.48 -33.52
CA LEU A 8 -4.03 16.64 -32.92
C LEU A 8 -3.96 16.60 -31.38
N LEU A 9 -2.73 16.77 -30.86
CA LEU A 9 -2.45 17.02 -29.44
C LEU A 9 -2.98 18.43 -29.05
N THR A 10 -3.83 18.49 -28.03
CA THR A 10 -4.17 19.73 -27.33
C THR A 10 -3.38 19.80 -26.04
N VAL A 11 -2.39 20.69 -26.01
CA VAL A 11 -1.59 21.04 -24.84
C VAL A 11 -2.39 22.03 -24.01
N CYS A 12 -2.83 21.67 -22.81
CA CYS A 12 -3.35 22.58 -21.80
C CYS A 12 -2.21 23.06 -20.91
N ALA A 13 -1.81 24.33 -21.10
CA ALA A 13 -0.91 25.05 -20.21
C ALA A 13 -1.66 25.47 -18.95
N ALA A 14 -1.23 25.00 -17.77
CA ALA A 14 -1.72 25.45 -16.49
C ALA A 14 -0.90 26.65 -16.01
N LEU A 15 -1.58 27.79 -15.83
CA LEU A 15 -1.04 29.03 -15.25
C LEU A 15 -0.76 28.81 -13.73
N PHE A 16 0.47 29.08 -13.34
CA PHE A 16 0.86 29.26 -11.94
C PHE A 16 0.50 30.69 -11.48
N CYS A 17 -0.44 30.84 -10.56
CA CYS A 17 -0.65 32.05 -9.80
C CYS A 17 0.24 32.07 -8.56
N ALA A 18 1.31 32.87 -8.60
CA ALA A 18 2.12 33.20 -7.43
C ALA A 18 1.40 34.30 -6.63
N ALA A 19 0.90 33.97 -5.45
CA ALA A 19 0.39 34.93 -4.47
C ALA A 19 1.55 35.39 -3.57
N SER A 20 2.04 36.60 -3.81
CA SER A 20 2.98 37.31 -2.92
C SER A 20 2.23 37.81 -1.68
N CYS A 21 2.50 37.25 -0.52
CA CYS A 21 2.11 37.85 0.76
C CYS A 21 3.10 38.93 1.15
N LYS A 22 2.64 40.17 1.10
CA LYS A 22 3.33 41.36 1.57
C LYS A 22 3.18 41.46 3.09
N THR A 23 4.29 41.44 3.81
CA THR A 23 4.36 41.66 5.25
C THR A 23 4.28 43.16 5.54
N PRO A 24 3.39 43.68 6.39
CA PRO A 24 3.47 45.05 6.86
C PRO A 24 4.55 45.18 7.96
N ALA A 25 5.46 46.10 7.78
CA ALA A 25 6.35 46.58 8.80
C ALA A 25 5.57 47.32 9.87
N ASN A 26 5.69 46.87 11.11
CA ASN A 26 5.11 47.58 12.26
C ASN A 26 6.28 48.20 13.02
N ASP A 27 6.47 49.53 12.80
CA ASP A 27 7.27 50.41 13.64
C ASP A 27 6.50 50.62 14.95
N ALA A 28 7.05 50.08 16.03
CA ALA A 28 6.58 50.38 17.38
C ALA A 28 7.77 50.79 18.26
N ALA A 29 7.67 51.97 18.79
CA ALA A 29 8.58 52.67 19.66
C ALA A 29 8.95 51.88 20.93
N PRO A 30 10.14 52.20 21.57
CA PRO A 30 10.59 51.51 22.77
C PRO A 30 9.78 51.99 23.99
N GLY A 31 8.97 51.09 24.55
CA GLY A 31 8.35 51.25 25.85
C GLY A 31 9.25 50.78 27.00
N PRO A 32 9.03 51.28 28.24
CA PRO A 32 9.97 51.12 29.35
C PRO A 32 10.01 49.68 29.88
N SER A 33 11.23 49.30 30.18
CA SER A 33 11.65 48.04 30.79
C SER A 33 10.81 47.65 32.01
N ALA A 34 9.97 46.63 31.85
CA ALA A 34 9.32 45.95 32.96
C ALA A 34 10.23 44.79 33.43
N SER A 35 10.65 44.82 34.69
CA SER A 35 11.41 43.77 35.37
C SER A 35 10.76 42.41 35.17
N ALA A 36 11.48 41.56 34.45
CA ALA A 36 11.09 40.14 34.27
C ALA A 36 11.26 39.40 35.61
N THR A 37 10.18 39.05 36.23
CA THR A 37 10.12 38.03 37.27
C THR A 37 10.60 36.70 36.67
N PRO A 38 11.57 35.98 37.29
CA PRO A 38 12.01 34.70 36.75
C PRO A 38 10.79 33.72 36.74
N ALA A 39 10.39 33.32 35.56
CA ALA A 39 9.40 32.27 35.39
C ALA A 39 9.99 30.99 36.00
N VAL A 40 9.37 30.51 37.07
CA VAL A 40 9.62 29.18 37.62
C VAL A 40 9.37 28.19 36.49
N GLY A 41 10.44 27.58 36.01
CA GLY A 41 10.38 26.60 34.96
C GLY A 41 9.51 25.42 35.37
N SER A 42 8.32 25.33 34.76
CA SER A 42 7.49 24.14 34.87
C SER A 42 8.30 22.94 34.37
N ALA A 43 8.56 22.02 35.29
CA ALA A 43 9.22 20.75 34.90
C ALA A 43 8.38 20.10 33.78
N PRO A 44 9.05 19.57 32.74
CA PRO A 44 8.32 18.86 31.68
C PRO A 44 7.51 17.73 32.28
N ALA A 45 6.23 17.69 31.94
CA ALA A 45 5.33 16.63 32.38
C ALA A 45 5.94 15.27 31.95
N PRO A 46 5.85 14.22 32.79
CA PRO A 46 6.36 12.91 32.44
C PRO A 46 5.68 12.44 31.16
N VAL A 47 6.50 12.10 30.14
CA VAL A 47 6.02 11.51 28.89
C VAL A 47 5.53 10.11 29.22
N VAL A 48 4.21 9.94 29.30
CA VAL A 48 3.59 8.63 29.46
C VAL A 48 3.82 7.87 28.14
N PRO A 49 4.45 6.69 28.17
CA PRO A 49 4.62 5.88 26.97
C PRO A 49 3.24 5.56 26.39
N GLN A 50 2.96 6.05 25.20
CA GLN A 50 1.73 5.69 24.48
C GLN A 50 1.84 4.23 24.06
N ALA A 51 0.84 3.41 24.40
CA ALA A 51 0.78 2.02 23.94
C ALA A 51 0.73 2.02 22.40
N LYS A 52 1.57 1.18 21.79
CA LYS A 52 1.56 1.01 20.33
C LYS A 52 0.18 0.53 19.89
N PRO A 53 -0.36 1.07 18.77
CA PRO A 53 -1.60 0.56 18.20
C PRO A 53 -1.51 -0.96 17.94
N TRP A 54 -2.64 -1.65 18.06
CA TRP A 54 -2.71 -3.11 17.94
C TRP A 54 -2.15 -3.63 16.61
N PHE A 55 -2.30 -2.83 15.54
CA PHE A 55 -1.90 -3.18 14.18
C PHE A 55 -0.41 -2.98 13.88
N VAL A 56 0.34 -2.30 14.75
CA VAL A 56 1.76 -2.05 14.51
C VAL A 56 2.57 -3.34 14.65
N GLY A 57 3.35 -3.64 13.62
CA GLY A 57 4.24 -4.79 13.59
C GLY A 57 4.10 -5.68 12.37
N GLY A 58 4.72 -6.85 12.44
CA GLY A 58 4.73 -7.82 11.36
C GLY A 58 3.47 -8.68 11.30
N PHE A 59 3.04 -9.02 10.10
CA PHE A 59 1.97 -9.96 9.82
C PHE A 59 2.40 -10.91 8.71
N ALA A 60 2.03 -12.18 8.82
CA ALA A 60 2.34 -13.19 7.81
C ALA A 60 1.16 -14.13 7.62
N GLY A 61 1.00 -14.63 6.40
CA GLY A 61 -0.02 -15.62 6.06
C GLY A 61 0.33 -16.41 4.81
N ASN A 62 -0.26 -17.58 4.70
CA ASN A 62 -0.17 -18.39 3.49
C ASN A 62 -1.46 -18.26 2.70
N TYR A 63 -1.36 -18.37 1.39
CA TYR A 63 -2.50 -18.39 0.49
C TYR A 63 -2.41 -19.57 -0.48
N GLU A 64 -3.53 -19.92 -1.09
CA GLU A 64 -3.65 -20.88 -2.17
C GLU A 64 -4.31 -20.19 -3.35
N ALA A 65 -3.52 -19.84 -4.36
CA ALA A 65 -4.01 -19.16 -5.56
C ALA A 65 -4.74 -20.15 -6.48
N LYS A 66 -5.92 -19.74 -6.94
CA LYS A 66 -6.79 -20.53 -7.83
C LYS A 66 -7.21 -19.68 -9.01
N PRO A 67 -7.54 -20.29 -10.17
CA PRO A 67 -8.17 -19.58 -11.26
C PRO A 67 -9.43 -18.87 -10.77
N ALA A 68 -9.57 -17.59 -11.11
CA ALA A 68 -10.81 -16.88 -10.83
C ALA A 68 -11.91 -17.36 -11.79
N THR A 69 -13.15 -17.42 -11.32
CA THR A 69 -14.31 -17.64 -12.18
C THR A 69 -14.61 -16.33 -12.90
N VAL A 70 -14.29 -16.26 -14.18
CA VAL A 70 -14.60 -15.11 -15.03
C VAL A 70 -15.83 -15.45 -15.87
N GLU A 71 -16.92 -14.71 -15.66
CA GLU A 71 -18.09 -14.82 -16.54
C GLU A 71 -17.79 -14.11 -17.87
N ILE A 72 -17.54 -14.90 -18.91
CA ILE A 72 -17.28 -14.38 -20.25
C ILE A 72 -18.61 -14.16 -20.95
N LYS A 73 -18.99 -12.90 -21.15
CA LYS A 73 -20.16 -12.55 -21.97
C LYS A 73 -19.89 -12.94 -23.42
N VAL A 74 -20.94 -13.35 -24.13
CA VAL A 74 -20.88 -13.66 -25.56
C VAL A 74 -20.28 -12.48 -26.33
N GLY A 75 -19.16 -12.71 -27.02
CA GLY A 75 -18.42 -11.67 -27.76
C GLY A 75 -17.19 -11.12 -27.01
N ALA A 76 -16.95 -11.55 -25.78
CA ALA A 76 -15.73 -11.18 -25.06
C ALA A 76 -14.49 -11.93 -25.57
N VAL A 77 -13.32 -11.51 -25.06
CA VAL A 77 -12.00 -12.00 -25.47
C VAL A 77 -11.90 -13.52 -25.27
N LYS A 78 -11.76 -14.26 -26.37
CA LYS A 78 -11.69 -15.73 -26.37
C LYS A 78 -10.39 -16.27 -25.73
N GLU A 79 -9.37 -15.45 -25.61
CA GLU A 79 -8.08 -15.80 -25.04
C GLU A 79 -8.18 -16.22 -23.57
N TRP A 80 -9.10 -15.66 -22.80
CA TRP A 80 -9.33 -16.08 -21.42
C TRP A 80 -9.76 -17.54 -21.28
N ALA A 81 -10.45 -18.06 -22.28
CA ALA A 81 -10.84 -19.47 -22.31
C ALA A 81 -9.66 -20.44 -22.53
N LYS A 82 -8.47 -19.93 -22.86
CA LYS A 82 -7.24 -20.71 -23.07
C LYS A 82 -6.43 -20.89 -21.78
N ASP A 83 -6.74 -20.14 -20.72
CA ASP A 83 -6.07 -20.32 -19.44
C ASP A 83 -6.50 -21.66 -18.81
N ASP A 84 -5.58 -22.62 -18.80
CA ASP A 84 -5.83 -23.96 -18.22
C ASP A 84 -5.74 -23.98 -16.68
N GLY A 85 -5.52 -22.82 -16.07
CA GLY A 85 -5.47 -22.64 -14.62
C GLY A 85 -4.22 -23.18 -13.93
N LYS A 86 -3.24 -23.73 -14.67
CA LYS A 86 -2.06 -24.32 -14.04
C LYS A 86 -0.99 -23.29 -13.67
N LEU A 87 -0.78 -22.31 -14.57
CA LEU A 87 0.19 -21.25 -14.33
C LEU A 87 -0.30 -20.30 -13.24
N SER A 88 0.59 -19.89 -12.36
CA SER A 88 0.31 -18.96 -11.26
C SER A 88 -0.82 -19.44 -10.32
N SER A 89 -0.99 -20.76 -10.18
CA SER A 89 -1.89 -21.41 -9.23
C SER A 89 -1.11 -22.26 -8.27
N GLY A 90 -1.57 -22.31 -7.00
CA GLY A 90 -0.92 -23.08 -5.95
C GLY A 90 -0.56 -22.22 -4.72
N PRO A 91 0.31 -22.74 -3.86
CA PRO A 91 0.64 -22.12 -2.59
C PRO A 91 1.53 -20.88 -2.76
N GLY A 92 1.37 -19.96 -1.81
CA GLY A 92 2.23 -18.81 -1.66
C GLY A 92 2.18 -18.25 -0.24
N LYS A 93 3.03 -17.27 0.01
CA LYS A 93 3.19 -16.61 1.30
C LYS A 93 3.20 -15.09 1.12
N LEU A 94 2.60 -14.41 2.07
CA LEU A 94 2.63 -12.96 2.19
C LEU A 94 3.23 -12.58 3.54
N SER A 95 4.12 -11.61 3.55
CA SER A 95 4.71 -11.04 4.76
C SER A 95 4.61 -9.53 4.69
N LEU A 96 4.02 -8.91 5.72
CA LEU A 96 3.73 -7.48 5.79
C LEU A 96 4.31 -6.88 7.06
N GLN A 97 4.71 -5.63 6.99
CA GLN A 97 5.03 -4.78 8.12
C GLN A 97 4.11 -3.56 8.07
N ILE A 98 3.45 -3.26 9.20
CA ILE A 98 2.58 -2.10 9.34
C ILE A 98 3.20 -1.15 10.37
N ASP A 99 3.37 0.11 9.99
CA ASP A 99 3.88 1.16 10.88
C ASP A 99 2.78 1.81 11.72
N ASP A 100 3.15 2.78 12.54
CA ASP A 100 2.23 3.50 13.44
C ASP A 100 1.27 4.47 12.72
N LEU A 101 1.55 4.79 11.46
CA LEU A 101 0.69 5.57 10.57
C LEU A 101 -0.24 4.68 9.71
N GLY A 102 -0.16 3.35 9.87
CA GLY A 102 -0.91 2.39 9.07
C GLY A 102 -0.36 2.19 7.65
N GLN A 103 0.86 2.67 7.36
CA GLN A 103 1.51 2.35 6.09
C GLN A 103 1.96 0.89 6.10
N VAL A 104 1.83 0.25 4.96
CA VAL A 104 2.10 -1.18 4.79
C VAL A 104 3.19 -1.37 3.75
N ASP A 105 4.20 -2.12 4.13
CA ASP A 105 5.24 -2.61 3.23
C ASP A 105 5.43 -4.11 3.43
N GLY A 106 5.88 -4.82 2.39
CA GLY A 106 6.05 -6.26 2.51
C GLY A 106 6.48 -6.96 1.24
N THR A 107 6.40 -8.29 1.30
CA THR A 107 6.78 -9.17 0.19
C THR A 107 5.75 -10.27 -0.03
N SER A 108 5.61 -10.68 -1.29
CA SER A 108 4.89 -11.88 -1.69
C SER A 108 5.85 -12.88 -2.32
N GLU A 109 5.58 -14.17 -2.12
CA GLU A 109 6.33 -15.29 -2.71
C GLU A 109 5.35 -16.41 -3.08
N GLY A 110 5.71 -17.21 -4.08
CA GLY A 110 4.96 -18.40 -4.49
C GLY A 110 4.17 -18.22 -5.79
N ALA A 111 2.97 -18.78 -5.86
CA ALA A 111 2.23 -18.94 -7.11
C ALA A 111 1.89 -17.62 -7.82
N LEU A 112 1.64 -16.53 -7.10
CA LEU A 112 1.37 -15.21 -7.69
C LEU A 112 2.63 -14.48 -8.15
N GLY A 113 3.81 -15.04 -7.89
CA GLY A 113 5.11 -14.45 -8.17
C GLY A 113 5.76 -13.83 -6.94
N ALA A 114 7.09 -13.69 -7.01
CA ALA A 114 7.83 -12.90 -6.05
C ALA A 114 7.61 -11.40 -6.34
N GLY A 115 7.44 -10.60 -5.29
CA GLY A 115 7.19 -9.18 -5.50
C GLY A 115 7.10 -8.38 -4.20
N HIS A 116 6.94 -7.08 -4.39
CA HIS A 116 6.70 -6.12 -3.32
C HIS A 116 5.21 -5.94 -3.07
N VAL A 117 4.89 -5.66 -1.82
CA VAL A 117 3.52 -5.40 -1.39
C VAL A 117 3.51 -4.08 -0.65
N THR A 118 2.73 -3.12 -1.13
CA THR A 118 2.62 -1.79 -0.52
C THR A 118 1.18 -1.38 -0.36
N GLY A 119 0.87 -0.59 0.65
CA GLY A 119 -0.51 -0.16 0.85
C GLY A 119 -0.75 0.55 2.16
N LYS A 120 -1.97 0.43 2.65
CA LYS A 120 -2.42 1.16 3.82
C LYS A 120 -3.49 0.40 4.60
N LEU A 121 -3.46 0.58 5.90
CA LEU A 121 -4.54 0.23 6.80
C LEU A 121 -5.39 1.49 7.06
N GLU A 122 -6.67 1.43 6.74
CA GLU A 122 -7.64 2.48 7.01
C GLU A 122 -8.76 1.88 7.85
N ASP A 123 -8.97 2.44 9.03
CA ASP A 123 -9.83 1.88 10.07
C ASP A 123 -9.42 0.41 10.37
N ASP A 124 -10.29 -0.55 10.10
CA ASP A 124 -10.02 -1.98 10.25
C ASP A 124 -9.85 -2.70 8.89
N THR A 125 -9.65 -1.94 7.79
CA THR A 125 -9.52 -2.49 6.44
C THR A 125 -8.11 -2.28 5.90
N LEU A 126 -7.45 -3.39 5.63
CA LEU A 126 -6.16 -3.45 4.98
C LEU A 126 -6.34 -3.47 3.46
N ARG A 127 -5.76 -2.50 2.76
CA ARG A 127 -5.75 -2.43 1.30
C ARG A 127 -4.31 -2.32 0.81
N VAL A 128 -3.85 -3.33 0.10
CA VAL A 128 -2.48 -3.35 -0.41
C VAL A 128 -2.44 -3.81 -1.86
N GLN A 129 -1.44 -3.31 -2.58
CA GLN A 129 -1.13 -3.68 -3.94
C GLN A 129 0.04 -4.66 -3.95
N LEU A 130 -0.05 -5.67 -4.79
CA LEU A 130 1.02 -6.60 -5.11
C LEU A 130 1.64 -6.17 -6.44
N SER A 131 2.94 -5.91 -6.43
CA SER A 131 3.72 -5.54 -7.62
C SER A 131 4.79 -6.60 -7.83
N PRO A 132 4.73 -7.37 -8.94
CA PRO A 132 5.70 -8.42 -9.18
C PRO A 132 7.10 -7.84 -9.36
N ALA A 133 8.12 -8.63 -9.02
CA ALA A 133 9.53 -8.28 -9.23
C ALA A 133 9.95 -8.41 -10.70
N ASP A 134 9.19 -9.17 -11.49
CA ASP A 134 9.42 -9.40 -12.91
C ASP A 134 8.09 -9.40 -13.69
N ASP A 135 8.19 -9.35 -15.03
CA ASP A 135 7.02 -9.30 -15.93
C ASP A 135 6.20 -10.60 -15.96
N ALA A 136 6.73 -11.70 -15.40
CA ALA A 136 6.04 -12.99 -15.35
C ALA A 136 5.07 -13.10 -14.17
N GLY A 137 5.28 -12.29 -13.14
CA GLY A 137 4.43 -12.24 -11.96
C GLY A 137 3.07 -11.58 -12.21
N LEU A 138 2.20 -11.71 -11.23
CA LEU A 138 0.86 -11.11 -11.28
C LEU A 138 0.80 -9.81 -10.47
N HIS A 139 0.21 -8.79 -11.06
CA HIS A 139 -0.23 -7.60 -10.34
C HIS A 139 -1.53 -7.91 -9.61
N GLY A 140 -1.64 -7.46 -8.38
CA GLY A 140 -2.82 -7.79 -7.60
C GLY A 140 -3.17 -6.77 -6.53
N VAL A 141 -4.33 -7.01 -5.94
CA VAL A 141 -4.83 -6.26 -4.79
C VAL A 141 -5.25 -7.25 -3.71
N LEU A 142 -4.82 -7.02 -2.49
CA LEU A 142 -5.37 -7.66 -1.30
C LEU A 142 -6.31 -6.66 -0.62
N VAL A 143 -7.50 -7.13 -0.31
CA VAL A 143 -8.42 -6.46 0.60
C VAL A 143 -8.72 -7.41 1.75
N ALA A 144 -8.42 -6.98 2.96
CA ALA A 144 -8.65 -7.77 4.15
C ALA A 144 -9.21 -6.90 5.28
N THR A 145 -10.03 -7.47 6.13
CA THR A 145 -10.57 -6.82 7.31
C THR A 145 -9.98 -7.45 8.56
N ARG A 146 -10.00 -6.69 9.65
CA ARG A 146 -9.55 -7.17 10.95
C ARG A 146 -10.30 -8.43 11.36
N ASP A 147 -9.55 -9.43 11.85
CA ASP A 147 -10.07 -10.65 12.46
C ASP A 147 -9.23 -10.98 13.71
N GLY A 148 -9.75 -10.59 14.87
CA GLY A 148 -9.01 -10.68 16.14
C GLY A 148 -7.73 -9.83 16.12
N ASP A 149 -6.55 -10.48 16.28
CA ASP A 149 -5.23 -9.85 16.25
C ASP A 149 -4.58 -9.89 14.86
N GLY A 150 -5.34 -10.29 13.83
CA GLY A 150 -4.87 -10.42 12.47
C GLY A 150 -5.85 -9.83 11.46
N PHE A 151 -5.71 -10.27 10.20
CA PHE A 151 -6.58 -9.86 9.10
C PHE A 151 -7.02 -11.08 8.30
N LYS A 152 -8.24 -11.03 7.78
CA LYS A 152 -8.79 -12.03 6.87
C LYS A 152 -9.37 -11.37 5.63
N GLY A 153 -9.05 -11.92 4.46
CA GLY A 153 -9.49 -11.32 3.21
C GLY A 153 -9.20 -12.15 1.98
N SER A 154 -9.14 -11.46 0.86
CA SER A 154 -8.89 -12.06 -0.44
C SER A 154 -7.87 -11.28 -1.26
N ILE A 155 -7.12 -12.00 -2.07
CA ILE A 155 -6.23 -11.47 -3.08
C ILE A 155 -6.90 -11.70 -4.43
N GLU A 156 -6.91 -10.66 -5.27
CA GLU A 156 -7.24 -10.74 -6.68
C GLU A 156 -6.03 -10.27 -7.48
N ALA A 157 -5.56 -11.09 -8.41
CA ALA A 157 -4.36 -10.79 -9.18
C ALA A 157 -4.53 -11.18 -10.65
N SER A 158 -3.91 -10.42 -11.54
CA SER A 158 -3.94 -10.67 -12.98
C SER A 158 -2.57 -10.44 -13.61
N SER A 159 -2.30 -11.15 -14.71
CA SER A 159 -1.16 -10.86 -15.57
C SER A 159 -1.31 -9.49 -16.25
N GLY A 160 -0.20 -8.88 -16.67
CA GLY A 160 -0.20 -7.57 -17.32
C GLY A 160 -1.06 -7.52 -18.59
N ASP A 161 -1.19 -8.66 -19.31
CA ASP A 161 -2.09 -8.83 -20.46
C ASP A 161 -3.54 -9.17 -20.08
N SER A 162 -3.83 -9.29 -18.77
CA SER A 162 -5.12 -9.68 -18.22
C SER A 162 -5.67 -11.04 -18.70
N LEU A 163 -4.85 -11.88 -19.28
CA LEU A 163 -5.27 -13.20 -19.78
C LEU A 163 -5.32 -14.26 -18.67
N ARG A 164 -4.62 -14.01 -17.55
CA ARG A 164 -4.63 -14.86 -16.36
C ARG A 164 -5.18 -14.07 -15.18
N VAL A 165 -6.23 -14.57 -14.57
CA VAL A 165 -6.80 -14.00 -13.34
C VAL A 165 -6.80 -15.05 -12.25
N ARG A 166 -6.32 -14.68 -11.08
CA ARG A 166 -6.21 -15.56 -9.91
C ARG A 166 -6.87 -14.92 -8.71
N THR A 167 -7.43 -15.75 -7.88
CA THR A 167 -7.97 -15.35 -6.58
C THR A 167 -7.43 -16.25 -5.49
N ALA A 168 -7.26 -15.71 -4.30
CA ALA A 168 -6.85 -16.48 -3.14
C ALA A 168 -7.48 -15.90 -1.87
N ALA A 169 -7.97 -16.78 -1.00
CA ALA A 169 -8.28 -16.38 0.37
C ALA A 169 -6.99 -16.35 1.19
N ILE A 170 -6.89 -15.41 2.14
CA ILE A 170 -5.74 -15.29 3.02
C ILE A 170 -6.17 -14.94 4.44
N GLU A 171 -5.46 -15.48 5.40
CA GLU A 171 -5.50 -15.12 6.81
C GLU A 171 -4.10 -14.69 7.23
N LEU A 172 -3.96 -13.44 7.65
CA LEU A 172 -2.71 -12.86 8.13
C LEU A 172 -2.71 -12.86 9.65
N LYS A 173 -1.72 -13.49 10.25
CA LYS A 173 -1.51 -13.53 11.70
C LYS A 173 -0.35 -12.64 12.08
N LYS A 174 -0.42 -12.06 13.27
CA LYS A 174 0.68 -11.28 13.81
C LYS A 174 1.92 -12.18 13.94
N SER A 175 3.01 -11.73 13.33
CA SER A 175 4.30 -12.42 13.40
C SER A 175 5.15 -11.79 14.51
N PRO A 176 5.88 -12.55 15.33
CA PRO A 176 6.84 -11.96 16.24
C PRO A 176 7.87 -11.16 15.45
N VAL A 177 8.09 -9.91 15.86
CA VAL A 177 9.09 -9.01 15.27
C VAL A 177 10.46 -9.67 15.42
N GLY A 178 11.05 -10.14 14.33
CA GLY A 178 12.40 -10.73 14.41
C GLY A 178 12.97 -11.35 13.14
N ASP A 179 12.15 -11.73 12.16
CA ASP A 179 12.67 -12.59 11.08
C ASP A 179 13.20 -11.85 9.84
N HIS A 180 13.01 -10.53 9.75
CA HIS A 180 13.46 -9.76 8.57
C HIS A 180 14.88 -9.19 8.69
N GLU A 181 15.38 -8.91 9.89
CA GLU A 181 16.74 -8.36 10.05
C GLU A 181 17.85 -9.39 9.81
N ALA A 182 17.57 -10.68 9.99
CA ALA A 182 18.57 -11.73 9.85
C ALA A 182 18.93 -12.09 8.40
N ARG A 183 18.13 -11.70 7.40
CA ARG A 183 18.36 -12.05 5.99
C ARG A 183 19.13 -11.00 5.17
N GLN A 184 19.29 -9.77 5.68
CA GLN A 184 20.05 -8.73 4.98
C GLN A 184 21.54 -8.69 5.36
N ALA A 185 21.98 -9.53 6.28
CA ALA A 185 23.36 -9.57 6.79
C ALA A 185 24.23 -10.72 6.26
N ASN A 186 23.83 -11.38 5.16
CA ASN A 186 24.62 -12.49 4.60
C ASN A 186 24.91 -12.29 3.11
#